data_8035bfdb0c83426e45177b89a41f10b7
#
_entry.id   8035bfdb0c83426e45177b89a41f10b7
#
_cell.length_a   1.000
_cell.length_b   1.000
_cell.length_c   1.000
_cell.angle_alpha   90.00
_cell.angle_beta   90.00
_cell.angle_gamma   90.00
#
_symmetry.space_group_name_H-M   'P 1'
#
loop_
_entity.id
_entity.type
_entity.pdbx_description
1 polymer ?
#
loop_
_entity_poly.entity_id
_entity_poly.type
_entity_poly.pdbx_seq_one_letter_code
_entity_poly.pdbx_strand_id
1 'polypeptide(L)'
;MKKKLITLVVMVAALFLFNLLSGFKQFVHQKEWPVPEKYVKMQNPVKADAESLKEGKSLWIKYCQSCHGKSGLGDGSKAAQLKTTVEDLTTPKIQKQTDGAFFYKTSEGREDMPSFKKKIPEQEDIWNLVNYMRSLNK
;
A
#
# COMPACT_ATOMS: atom_id res chain seq x y z
N MET A 1 33.52 16.98 -45.74
CA MET A 1 33.80 16.68 -44.32
C MET A 1 32.84 17.43 -43.39
N LYS A 2 32.63 18.74 -43.48
CA LYS A 2 31.74 19.54 -42.61
C LYS A 2 30.30 19.06 -42.55
N LYS A 3 29.65 18.67 -43.67
CA LYS A 3 28.26 18.17 -43.69
C LYS A 3 28.09 16.88 -42.88
N LYS A 4 29.02 15.91 -42.98
CA LYS A 4 28.97 14.65 -42.22
C LYS A 4 29.13 14.89 -40.71
N LEU A 5 29.96 15.88 -40.28
CA LEU A 5 30.13 16.25 -38.90
C LEU A 5 28.86 16.87 -38.31
N ILE A 6 28.18 17.76 -39.06
CA ILE A 6 26.93 18.39 -38.63
C ILE A 6 25.84 17.34 -38.45
N THR A 7 25.72 16.37 -39.35
CA THR A 7 24.73 15.29 -39.28
C THR A 7 24.97 14.42 -38.01
N LEU A 8 26.22 14.13 -37.71
CA LEU A 8 26.59 13.35 -36.53
C LEU A 8 26.20 14.09 -35.23
N VAL A 9 26.52 15.37 -35.16
CA VAL A 9 26.19 16.21 -34.00
C VAL A 9 24.68 16.30 -33.76
N VAL A 10 23.89 16.46 -34.82
CA VAL A 10 22.43 16.52 -34.74
C VAL A 10 21.84 15.18 -34.27
N MET A 11 22.37 14.06 -34.75
CA MET A 11 21.91 12.72 -34.31
C MET A 11 22.24 12.48 -32.83
N VAL A 12 23.43 12.85 -32.35
CA VAL A 12 23.82 12.71 -30.96
C VAL A 12 22.94 13.59 -30.06
N ALA A 13 22.68 14.84 -30.47
CA ALA A 13 21.80 15.74 -29.74
C ALA A 13 20.35 15.22 -29.68
N ALA A 14 19.83 14.64 -30.76
CA ALA A 14 18.50 14.03 -30.77
C ALA A 14 18.40 12.81 -29.87
N LEU A 15 19.43 11.96 -29.82
CA LEU A 15 19.50 10.81 -28.90
C LEU A 15 19.56 11.25 -27.45
N PHE A 16 20.27 12.34 -27.16
CA PHE A 16 20.35 12.89 -25.81
C PHE A 16 19.01 13.47 -25.34
N LEU A 17 18.33 14.23 -26.21
CA LEU A 17 16.98 14.76 -25.96
C LEU A 17 15.95 13.62 -25.77
N PHE A 18 16.04 12.55 -26.55
CA PHE A 18 15.16 11.40 -26.40
C PHE A 18 15.30 10.71 -25.04
N ASN A 19 16.53 10.60 -24.52
CA ASN A 19 16.78 10.04 -23.19
C ASN A 19 16.29 10.95 -22.05
N LEU A 20 16.35 12.28 -22.20
CA LEU A 20 15.82 13.24 -21.23
C LEU A 20 14.28 13.18 -21.13
N LEU A 21 13.60 12.95 -22.25
CA LEU A 21 12.14 12.81 -22.30
C LEU A 21 11.63 11.48 -21.76
N SER A 22 12.43 10.42 -21.85
CA SER A 22 12.06 9.09 -21.34
C SER A 22 12.10 8.95 -19.80
N GLY A 23 12.64 9.95 -19.10
CA GLY A 23 12.80 9.96 -17.65
C GLY A 23 11.58 10.43 -16.84
N PHE A 24 10.49 10.84 -17.48
CA PHE A 24 9.25 11.19 -16.79
C PHE A 24 8.55 9.91 -16.32
N LYS A 25 8.99 9.36 -15.18
CA LYS A 25 8.17 8.43 -14.41
C LYS A 25 6.88 9.18 -14.05
N GLN A 26 5.77 8.82 -14.72
CA GLN A 26 4.47 9.24 -14.26
C GLN A 26 4.32 8.76 -12.81
N PHE A 27 4.39 9.68 -11.86
CA PHE A 27 3.89 9.44 -10.52
C PHE A 27 2.39 9.22 -10.66
N VAL A 28 1.97 7.96 -10.73
CA VAL A 28 0.55 7.61 -10.61
C VAL A 28 0.15 8.05 -9.22
N HIS A 29 -0.50 9.22 -9.15
CA HIS A 29 -1.06 9.72 -7.91
C HIS A 29 -2.18 8.76 -7.51
N GLN A 30 -1.89 7.89 -6.56
CA GLN A 30 -2.87 6.93 -6.06
C GLN A 30 -4.05 7.71 -5.49
N LYS A 31 -5.24 7.46 -6.06
CA LYS A 31 -6.48 8.14 -5.68
C LYS A 31 -6.70 7.97 -4.17
N GLU A 32 -6.94 9.09 -3.49
CA GLU A 32 -7.20 9.09 -2.06
C GLU A 32 -8.33 8.10 -1.71
N TRP A 33 -8.18 7.37 -0.61
CA TRP A 33 -9.21 6.46 -0.13
C TRP A 33 -9.98 7.14 1.00
N PRO A 34 -11.11 7.79 0.70
CA PRO A 34 -11.88 8.51 1.71
C PRO A 34 -12.44 7.54 2.75
N VAL A 35 -12.32 7.93 4.01
CA VAL A 35 -12.86 7.19 5.15
C VAL A 35 -13.99 8.04 5.76
N PRO A 36 -15.20 7.50 5.95
CA PRO A 36 -16.27 8.24 6.60
C PRO A 36 -15.87 8.69 8.01
N GLU A 37 -16.27 9.91 8.39
CA GLU A 37 -15.84 10.56 9.63
C GLU A 37 -16.13 9.71 10.89
N LYS A 38 -17.24 8.99 10.90
CA LYS A 38 -17.58 8.07 11.99
C LYS A 38 -16.50 7.03 12.25
N TYR A 39 -15.85 6.52 11.18
CA TYR A 39 -14.74 5.56 11.33
C TYR A 39 -13.45 6.25 11.70
N VAL A 40 -13.18 7.44 11.14
CA VAL A 40 -11.97 8.21 11.52
C VAL A 40 -11.90 8.44 13.03
N LYS A 41 -13.05 8.67 13.66
CA LYS A 41 -13.16 8.89 15.12
C LYS A 41 -13.21 7.61 15.96
N MET A 42 -13.31 6.43 15.35
CA MET A 42 -13.32 5.17 16.09
C MET A 42 -11.95 4.90 16.69
N GLN A 43 -11.96 4.56 17.95
CA GLN A 43 -10.78 4.09 18.67
C GLN A 43 -10.79 2.56 18.69
N ASN A 44 -9.61 1.95 18.68
CA ASN A 44 -9.49 0.51 18.82
C ASN A 44 -9.84 0.12 20.29
N PRO A 45 -10.89 -0.68 20.52
CA PRO A 45 -11.26 -1.11 21.85
C PRO A 45 -10.37 -2.25 22.36
N VAL A 46 -9.59 -2.88 21.47
CA VAL A 46 -8.74 -4.03 21.81
C VAL A 46 -7.34 -3.55 22.18
N LYS A 47 -6.88 -3.94 23.37
CA LYS A 47 -5.53 -3.59 23.80
C LYS A 47 -4.48 -4.28 22.93
N ALA A 48 -3.43 -3.53 22.56
CA ALA A 48 -2.31 -4.06 21.78
C ALA A 48 -1.33 -4.83 22.69
N ASP A 49 -1.74 -6.00 23.17
CA ASP A 49 -0.91 -6.91 23.96
C ASP A 49 -0.41 -8.11 23.13
N ALA A 50 0.31 -9.01 23.76
CA ALA A 50 0.92 -10.17 23.09
C ALA A 50 -0.13 -11.11 22.45
N GLU A 51 -1.30 -11.25 23.06
CA GLU A 51 -2.39 -12.09 22.55
C GLU A 51 -2.99 -11.45 21.29
N SER A 52 -3.39 -10.18 21.36
CA SER A 52 -3.91 -9.42 20.23
C SER A 52 -2.94 -9.41 19.06
N LEU A 53 -1.65 -9.19 19.31
CA LEU A 53 -0.63 -9.20 18.25
C LEU A 53 -0.46 -10.59 17.61
N LYS A 54 -0.57 -11.66 18.39
CA LYS A 54 -0.52 -13.03 17.91
C LYS A 54 -1.71 -13.34 17.01
N GLU A 55 -2.92 -13.01 17.44
CA GLU A 55 -4.14 -13.21 16.65
C GLU A 55 -4.12 -12.36 15.36
N GLY A 56 -3.79 -11.09 15.48
CA GLY A 56 -3.63 -10.20 14.32
C GLY A 56 -2.60 -10.70 13.31
N LYS A 57 -1.46 -11.25 13.79
CA LYS A 57 -0.45 -11.88 12.94
C LYS A 57 -0.96 -13.12 12.23
N SER A 58 -1.75 -13.95 12.91
CA SER A 58 -2.37 -15.14 12.32
C SER A 58 -3.30 -14.77 11.17
N LEU A 59 -4.15 -13.78 11.38
CA LEU A 59 -5.05 -13.23 10.37
C LEU A 59 -4.28 -12.59 9.20
N TRP A 60 -3.20 -11.87 9.50
CA TRP A 60 -2.33 -11.29 8.48
C TRP A 60 -1.75 -12.33 7.54
N ILE A 61 -1.16 -13.39 8.09
CA ILE A 61 -0.59 -14.49 7.31
C ILE A 61 -1.65 -15.12 6.42
N LYS A 62 -2.84 -15.35 6.95
CA LYS A 62 -3.94 -16.03 6.26
C LYS A 62 -4.55 -15.19 5.13
N TYR A 63 -4.70 -13.89 5.33
CA TYR A 63 -5.54 -13.07 4.45
C TYR A 63 -4.84 -11.91 3.76
N CYS A 64 -3.75 -11.39 4.31
CA CYS A 64 -3.15 -10.11 3.89
C CYS A 64 -1.78 -10.25 3.25
N GLN A 65 -0.95 -11.17 3.78
CA GLN A 65 0.46 -11.31 3.43
C GLN A 65 0.69 -11.56 1.93
N SER A 66 -0.21 -12.26 1.25
CA SER A 66 -0.03 -12.57 -0.18
C SER A 66 0.05 -11.33 -1.08
N CYS A 67 -0.57 -10.23 -0.65
CA CYS A 67 -0.53 -8.94 -1.35
C CYS A 67 0.38 -7.94 -0.64
N HIS A 68 0.23 -7.79 0.68
CA HIS A 68 0.95 -6.78 1.46
C HIS A 68 2.37 -7.18 1.87
N GLY A 69 2.76 -8.45 1.68
CA GLY A 69 4.07 -8.95 2.10
C GLY A 69 4.12 -9.33 3.58
N LYS A 70 5.17 -10.05 3.97
CA LYS A 70 5.38 -10.52 5.35
C LYS A 70 5.51 -9.37 6.34
N SER A 71 6.18 -8.30 5.90
CA SER A 71 6.51 -7.12 6.72
C SER A 71 5.68 -5.88 6.35
N GLY A 72 4.64 -6.03 5.52
CA GLY A 72 3.76 -4.93 5.14
C GLY A 72 4.32 -3.95 4.12
N LEU A 73 5.39 -4.32 3.41
CA LEU A 73 6.08 -3.46 2.43
C LEU A 73 5.34 -3.35 1.08
N GLY A 74 4.22 -4.05 0.88
CA GLY A 74 3.52 -4.13 -0.40
C GLY A 74 4.19 -5.06 -1.41
N ASP A 75 5.11 -5.91 -0.96
CA ASP A 75 5.96 -6.82 -1.74
C ASP A 75 5.46 -8.28 -1.74
N GLY A 76 4.19 -8.48 -1.48
CA GLY A 76 3.59 -9.81 -1.49
C GLY A 76 3.62 -10.47 -2.87
N SER A 77 3.63 -11.79 -2.90
CA SER A 77 3.77 -12.59 -4.14
C SER A 77 2.68 -12.31 -5.19
N LYS A 78 1.54 -11.75 -4.78
CA LYS A 78 0.45 -11.34 -5.67
C LYS A 78 0.49 -9.85 -6.04
N ALA A 79 1.31 -9.03 -5.38
CA ALA A 79 1.30 -7.58 -5.56
C ALA A 79 1.52 -7.16 -7.02
N ALA A 80 2.46 -7.80 -7.72
CA ALA A 80 2.78 -7.49 -9.12
C ALA A 80 1.66 -7.84 -10.13
N GLN A 81 0.64 -8.61 -9.70
CA GLN A 81 -0.48 -9.04 -10.55
C GLN A 81 -1.69 -8.12 -10.40
N LEU A 82 -1.67 -7.21 -9.44
CA LEU A 82 -2.78 -6.31 -9.15
C LEU A 82 -2.74 -5.09 -10.09
N LYS A 83 -3.92 -4.52 -10.33
CA LYS A 83 -4.07 -3.28 -11.11
C LYS A 83 -3.68 -2.05 -10.30
N THR A 84 -3.85 -2.13 -8.97
CA THR A 84 -3.52 -1.08 -8.02
C THR A 84 -2.21 -1.39 -7.31
N THR A 85 -1.41 -0.36 -7.06
CA THR A 85 -0.18 -0.51 -6.26
C THR A 85 -0.53 -0.80 -4.81
N VAL A 86 0.07 -1.85 -4.25
CA VAL A 86 -0.04 -2.15 -2.81
C VAL A 86 0.88 -1.21 -2.04
N GLU A 87 0.30 -0.41 -1.14
CA GLU A 87 1.07 0.56 -0.36
C GLU A 87 1.95 -0.13 0.70
N ASP A 88 3.11 0.47 0.96
CA ASP A 88 3.97 0.12 2.09
C ASP A 88 3.33 0.64 3.38
N LEU A 89 2.81 -0.31 4.18
CA LEU A 89 2.13 -0.01 5.44
C LEU A 89 3.08 0.46 6.55
N THR A 90 4.39 0.30 6.39
CA THR A 90 5.39 0.71 7.39
C THR A 90 5.69 2.20 7.35
N THR A 91 5.23 2.90 6.31
CA THR A 91 5.55 4.32 6.09
C THR A 91 4.84 5.24 7.08
N PRO A 92 5.48 6.36 7.48
CA PRO A 92 4.84 7.35 8.34
C PRO A 92 3.54 7.92 7.76
N LYS A 93 3.44 8.02 6.42
CA LYS A 93 2.22 8.47 5.73
C LYS A 93 1.04 7.56 6.06
N ILE A 94 1.23 6.26 5.99
CA ILE A 94 0.19 5.27 6.26
C ILE A 94 -0.05 5.16 7.76
N GLN A 95 1.00 5.10 8.56
CA GLN A 95 0.91 4.93 10.00
C GLN A 95 0.30 6.14 10.75
N LYS A 96 0.22 7.33 10.14
CA LYS A 96 -0.51 8.49 10.68
C LYS A 96 -2.03 8.38 10.55
N GLN A 97 -2.55 7.46 9.76
CA GLN A 97 -4.00 7.23 9.68
C GLN A 97 -4.52 6.71 11.03
N THR A 98 -5.81 6.95 11.32
CA THR A 98 -6.41 6.47 12.57
C THR A 98 -6.64 4.96 12.55
N ASP A 99 -6.78 4.33 13.72
CA ASP A 99 -7.11 2.91 13.82
C ASP A 99 -8.44 2.59 13.16
N GLY A 100 -9.43 3.46 13.32
CA GLY A 100 -10.71 3.33 12.64
C GLY A 100 -10.61 3.43 11.12
N ALA A 101 -9.62 4.15 10.58
CA ALA A 101 -9.36 4.15 9.14
C ALA A 101 -8.81 2.81 8.66
N PHE A 102 -7.89 2.19 9.40
CA PHE A 102 -7.42 0.84 9.13
C PHE A 102 -8.56 -0.18 9.20
N PHE A 103 -9.38 -0.10 10.26
CA PHE A 103 -10.55 -0.95 10.44
C PHE A 103 -11.50 -0.85 9.26
N TYR A 104 -11.88 0.38 8.87
CA TYR A 104 -12.79 0.63 7.74
C TYR A 104 -12.25 0.06 6.44
N LYS A 105 -11.01 0.38 6.10
CA LYS A 105 -10.38 -0.06 4.86
C LYS A 105 -10.28 -1.58 4.77
N THR A 106 -9.96 -2.24 5.87
CA THR A 106 -9.92 -3.69 5.96
C THR A 106 -11.32 -4.29 5.82
N SER A 107 -12.30 -3.74 6.51
CA SER A 107 -13.68 -4.24 6.47
C SER A 107 -14.30 -4.07 5.09
N GLU A 108 -14.21 -2.87 4.50
CA GLU A 108 -14.91 -2.55 3.26
C GLU A 108 -14.19 -3.05 2.00
N GLY A 109 -12.86 -2.98 1.99
CA GLY A 109 -12.09 -3.20 0.78
C GLY A 109 -12.27 -2.09 -0.25
N ARG A 110 -11.47 -2.11 -1.31
CA ARG A 110 -11.60 -1.23 -2.48
C ARG A 110 -10.76 -1.78 -3.63
N GLU A 111 -11.32 -1.77 -4.83
CA GLU A 111 -10.61 -2.20 -6.04
C GLU A 111 -10.06 -3.63 -5.90
N ASP A 112 -8.74 -3.81 -5.99
CA ASP A 112 -8.11 -5.12 -5.84
C ASP A 112 -8.08 -5.62 -4.37
N MET A 113 -8.27 -4.75 -3.38
CA MET A 113 -8.37 -5.14 -1.98
C MET A 113 -9.79 -5.58 -1.65
N PRO A 114 -10.04 -6.87 -1.38
CA PRO A 114 -11.39 -7.36 -1.12
C PRO A 114 -11.93 -6.88 0.23
N SER A 115 -13.26 -6.86 0.36
CA SER A 115 -13.90 -6.73 1.67
C SER A 115 -13.65 -7.95 2.52
N PHE A 116 -13.32 -7.75 3.80
CA PHE A 116 -13.10 -8.84 4.75
C PHE A 116 -14.28 -9.07 5.72
N LYS A 117 -15.36 -8.28 5.67
CA LYS A 117 -16.55 -8.43 6.54
C LYS A 117 -17.08 -9.85 6.64
N LYS A 118 -17.10 -10.58 5.52
CA LYS A 118 -17.61 -11.96 5.50
C LYS A 118 -16.56 -13.01 5.90
N LYS A 119 -15.27 -12.68 5.69
CA LYS A 119 -14.16 -13.61 5.97
C LYS A 119 -13.66 -13.50 7.40
N ILE A 120 -13.82 -12.33 7.99
CA ILE A 120 -13.48 -11.98 9.37
C ILE A 120 -14.73 -11.32 9.96
N PRO A 121 -15.74 -12.11 10.37
CA PRO A 121 -17.03 -11.57 10.83
C PRO A 121 -16.94 -10.89 12.18
N GLU A 122 -16.02 -11.32 13.04
CA GLU A 122 -15.84 -10.74 14.37
C GLU A 122 -15.06 -9.42 14.26
N GLN A 123 -15.65 -8.35 14.79
CA GLN A 123 -15.00 -7.04 14.77
C GLN A 123 -13.72 -7.02 15.59
N GLU A 124 -13.68 -7.76 16.67
CA GLU A 124 -12.49 -7.91 17.52
C GLU A 124 -11.29 -8.43 16.73
N ASP A 125 -11.49 -9.39 15.85
CA ASP A 125 -10.46 -9.93 14.97
C ASP A 125 -9.88 -8.89 14.01
N ILE A 126 -10.75 -8.00 13.48
CA ILE A 126 -10.28 -6.89 12.65
C ILE A 126 -9.46 -5.90 13.50
N TRP A 127 -9.85 -5.66 14.76
CA TRP A 127 -9.08 -4.81 15.67
C TRP A 127 -7.74 -5.43 16.07
N ASN A 128 -7.69 -6.74 16.27
CA ASN A 128 -6.44 -7.48 16.48
C ASN A 128 -5.52 -7.32 15.25
N LEU A 129 -6.08 -7.40 14.06
CA LEU A 129 -5.34 -7.16 12.82
C LEU A 129 -4.83 -5.71 12.72
N VAL A 130 -5.62 -4.72 13.16
CA VAL A 130 -5.16 -3.31 13.25
C VAL A 130 -3.97 -3.18 14.19
N ASN A 131 -4.02 -3.80 15.38
CA ASN A 131 -2.89 -3.83 16.31
C ASN A 131 -1.63 -4.42 15.68
N TYR A 132 -1.77 -5.51 14.93
CA TYR A 132 -0.65 -6.09 14.21
C TYR A 132 -0.11 -5.16 13.11
N MET A 133 -0.98 -4.51 12.32
CA MET A 133 -0.54 -3.53 11.32
C MET A 133 0.19 -2.34 11.94
N ARG A 134 -0.18 -1.92 13.14
CA ARG A 134 0.56 -0.91 13.91
C ARG A 134 1.95 -1.37 14.32
N SER A 135 2.09 -2.64 14.66
CA SER A 135 3.39 -3.22 15.04
C SER A 135 4.38 -3.32 13.87
N LEU A 136 3.93 -3.14 12.62
CA LEU A 136 4.79 -3.09 11.45
C LEU A 136 5.51 -1.75 11.29
N ASN A 137 5.15 -0.72 12.06
CA ASN A 137 5.83 0.58 12.06
C ASN A 137 7.31 0.39 12.44
N LYS A 138 8.20 0.99 11.64
CA LYS A 138 9.66 0.96 11.86
C LYS A 138 10.14 2.25 12.46
#